data_df69479d9982d5f96d09b556e193018d
#
_entry.id   df69479d9982d5f96d09b556e193018d
#
_cell.length_a   1.000
_cell.length_b   1.000
_cell.length_c   1.000
_cell.angle_alpha   90.00
_cell.angle_beta   90.00
_cell.angle_gamma   90.00
#
_symmetry.space_group_name_H-M   'P 1'
#
loop_
_entity.id
_entity.type
_entity.pdbx_description
1 polymer ?
#
loop_
_entity_poly.entity_id
_entity_poly.type
_entity_poly.pdbx_seq_one_letter_code
_entity_poly.pdbx_strand_id
1 'polypeptide(L)'
;IDTKKFQSVFDYLMDWYLHQNVKFVIPIRELGRKRIFNVDEIKYFETYYNDLEIVTIDDQHFMAHVKNRYKLRPVLKSRWFMQVNQSVLVNMKCIDFLTDRNVILKSREVFPTSRKTLFQNHLLFEKFLKEQEEKELLKNGESKN
;
A
#
# COMPACT_ATOMS: atom_id res chain seq x y z
N ILE A 1 22.85 17.05 -19.04
CA ILE A 1 21.61 16.47 -18.48
C ILE A 1 21.94 15.07 -17.99
N ASP A 2 21.67 14.83 -16.72
CA ASP A 2 21.85 13.52 -16.14
C ASP A 2 20.69 12.61 -16.58
N THR A 3 20.96 11.74 -17.55
CA THR A 3 19.97 10.82 -18.11
C THR A 3 19.46 9.81 -17.09
N LYS A 4 20.31 9.41 -16.11
CA LYS A 4 19.90 8.50 -15.04
C LYS A 4 18.89 9.15 -14.09
N LYS A 5 19.10 10.42 -13.77
CA LYS A 5 18.19 11.19 -12.92
C LYS A 5 16.84 11.41 -13.61
N PHE A 6 16.87 11.73 -14.89
CA PHE A 6 15.66 11.88 -15.70
C PHE A 6 14.87 10.57 -15.76
N GLN A 7 15.55 9.44 -16.02
CA GLN A 7 14.92 8.13 -16.09
C GLN A 7 14.28 7.74 -14.75
N SER A 8 14.98 8.01 -13.64
CA SER A 8 14.47 7.73 -12.30
C SER A 8 13.19 8.50 -12.00
N VAL A 9 13.14 9.79 -12.34
CA VAL A 9 11.96 10.64 -12.17
C VAL A 9 10.82 10.14 -13.05
N PHE A 10 11.10 9.81 -14.31
CA PHE A 10 10.11 9.30 -15.24
C PHE A 10 9.49 7.99 -14.72
N ASP A 11 10.33 7.05 -14.29
CA ASP A 11 9.86 5.76 -13.75
C ASP A 11 8.99 5.96 -12.52
N TYR A 12 9.36 6.89 -11.65
CA TYR A 12 8.58 7.23 -10.46
C TYR A 12 7.18 7.77 -10.83
N LEU A 13 7.13 8.71 -11.78
CA LEU A 13 5.87 9.31 -12.22
C LEU A 13 4.97 8.27 -12.90
N MET A 14 5.54 7.37 -13.69
CA MET A 14 4.79 6.28 -14.32
C MET A 14 4.23 5.32 -13.28
N ASP A 15 5.03 4.94 -12.29
CA ASP A 15 4.57 4.07 -11.21
C ASP A 15 3.44 4.73 -10.41
N TRP A 16 3.56 6.01 -10.12
CA TRP A 16 2.53 6.79 -9.42
C TRP A 16 1.23 6.81 -10.23
N TYR A 17 1.32 7.08 -11.53
CA TYR A 17 0.16 7.08 -12.44
C TYR A 17 -0.52 5.72 -12.47
N LEU A 18 0.27 4.67 -12.65
CA LEU A 18 -0.23 3.29 -12.69
C LEU A 18 -0.90 2.90 -11.37
N HIS A 19 -0.30 3.29 -10.25
CA HIS A 19 -0.86 3.01 -8.92
C HIS A 19 -2.24 3.63 -8.76
N GLN A 20 -2.43 4.88 -9.17
CA GLN A 20 -3.73 5.56 -9.07
C GLN A 20 -4.83 4.89 -9.88
N ASN A 21 -4.45 4.18 -10.95
CA ASN A 21 -5.40 3.55 -11.85
C ASN A 21 -5.55 2.05 -11.61
N VAL A 22 -4.83 1.49 -10.62
CA VAL A 22 -4.92 0.07 -10.29
C VAL A 22 -6.20 -0.18 -9.52
N LYS A 23 -7.00 -1.12 -10.04
CA LYS A 23 -8.27 -1.53 -9.44
C LYS A 23 -8.29 -3.04 -9.29
N PHE A 24 -9.07 -3.51 -8.34
CA PHE A 24 -9.35 -4.94 -8.21
C PHE A 24 -10.83 -5.14 -7.90
N VAL A 25 -11.35 -6.31 -8.28
CA VAL A 25 -12.75 -6.67 -8.11
C VAL A 25 -12.84 -7.91 -7.25
N ILE A 26 -13.63 -7.85 -6.20
CA ILE A 26 -13.73 -8.96 -5.25
C ILE A 26 -15.17 -9.07 -4.74
N PRO A 27 -15.70 -10.33 -4.60
CA PRO A 27 -17.02 -10.52 -4.00
C PRO A 27 -17.00 -10.16 -2.51
N ILE A 28 -17.92 -9.34 -2.09
CA ILE A 28 -18.04 -8.89 -0.70
C ILE A 28 -19.28 -9.50 -0.07
N ARG A 29 -19.12 -10.13 1.09
CA ARG A 29 -20.21 -10.84 1.79
C ARG A 29 -21.38 -9.93 2.14
N GLU A 30 -21.07 -8.78 2.75
CA GLU A 30 -22.10 -7.84 3.23
C GLU A 30 -22.96 -7.29 2.10
N LEU A 31 -22.39 -7.21 0.90
CA LEU A 31 -23.07 -6.67 -0.26
C LEU A 31 -23.79 -7.73 -1.09
N GLY A 32 -23.44 -9.02 -0.91
CA GLY A 32 -23.95 -10.11 -1.74
C GLY A 32 -23.58 -9.96 -3.22
N ARG A 33 -22.55 -9.17 -3.53
CA ARG A 33 -22.13 -8.89 -4.89
C ARG A 33 -20.64 -8.51 -4.92
N LYS A 34 -20.08 -8.46 -6.13
CA LYS A 34 -18.71 -7.99 -6.35
C LYS A 34 -18.64 -6.46 -6.20
N ARG A 35 -17.55 -5.98 -5.64
CA ARG A 35 -17.24 -4.56 -5.57
C ARG A 35 -15.90 -4.29 -6.25
N ILE A 36 -15.82 -3.18 -6.96
CA ILE A 36 -14.59 -2.66 -7.55
C ILE A 36 -13.94 -1.74 -6.52
N PHE A 37 -12.69 -2.04 -6.18
CA PHE A 37 -11.89 -1.20 -5.29
C PHE A 37 -10.77 -0.54 -6.08
N ASN A 38 -10.49 0.71 -5.76
CA ASN A 38 -9.25 1.35 -6.18
C ASN A 38 -8.19 1.06 -5.12
N VAL A 39 -7.00 0.68 -5.55
CA VAL A 39 -5.89 0.37 -4.62
C VAL A 39 -5.61 1.54 -3.69
N ASP A 40 -5.74 2.79 -4.17
CA ASP A 40 -5.51 4.00 -3.37
C ASP A 40 -6.47 4.18 -2.20
N GLU A 41 -7.65 3.59 -2.26
CA GLU A 41 -8.63 3.73 -1.18
C GLU A 41 -8.43 2.75 -0.03
N ILE A 42 -7.48 1.83 -0.15
CA ILE A 42 -7.28 0.75 0.82
C ILE A 42 -6.22 1.14 1.84
N LYS A 43 -6.54 0.93 3.12
CA LYS A 43 -5.61 1.10 4.24
C LYS A 43 -4.80 -0.16 4.44
N TYR A 44 -5.44 -1.30 4.61
CA TYR A 44 -4.78 -2.59 4.76
C TYR A 44 -5.69 -3.76 4.44
N PHE A 45 -5.08 -4.93 4.23
CA PHE A 45 -5.74 -6.23 4.13
C PHE A 45 -5.25 -7.11 5.26
N GLU A 46 -6.15 -7.89 5.83
CA GLU A 46 -5.79 -8.87 6.86
C GLU A 46 -6.54 -10.18 6.63
N THR A 47 -5.81 -11.31 6.73
CA THR A 47 -6.42 -12.63 6.60
C THR A 47 -6.64 -13.24 7.98
N TYR A 48 -7.84 -13.76 8.20
CA TYR A 48 -8.24 -14.47 9.41
C TYR A 48 -8.84 -15.81 9.01
N TYR A 49 -8.13 -16.91 9.22
CA TYR A 49 -8.63 -18.24 8.87
C TYR A 49 -9.17 -18.29 7.43
N ASN A 50 -10.48 -18.30 7.26
CA ASN A 50 -11.14 -18.38 5.96
C ASN A 50 -11.56 -17.01 5.41
N ASP A 51 -11.29 -15.95 6.13
CA ASP A 51 -11.74 -14.61 5.81
C ASP A 51 -10.60 -13.71 5.36
N LEU A 52 -10.92 -12.82 4.44
CA LEU A 52 -10.08 -11.71 4.02
C LEU A 52 -10.79 -10.42 4.35
N GLU A 53 -10.24 -9.64 5.28
CA GLU A 53 -10.75 -8.32 5.63
C GLU A 53 -10.08 -7.26 4.78
N ILE A 54 -10.88 -6.36 4.23
CA ILE A 54 -10.43 -5.21 3.44
C ILE A 54 -10.86 -3.96 4.19
N VAL A 55 -9.88 -3.15 4.60
CA VAL A 55 -10.16 -1.92 5.36
C VAL A 55 -9.77 -0.72 4.52
N THR A 56 -10.70 0.20 4.33
CA THR A 56 -10.47 1.42 3.54
C THR A 56 -9.90 2.54 4.40
N ILE A 57 -9.38 3.58 3.73
CA ILE A 57 -8.80 4.75 4.42
C ILE A 57 -9.84 5.46 5.28
N ASP A 58 -11.10 5.44 4.87
CA ASP A 58 -12.22 6.01 5.64
C ASP A 58 -12.82 5.03 6.67
N ASP A 59 -12.07 3.98 7.02
CA ASP A 59 -12.41 3.00 8.06
C ASP A 59 -13.65 2.15 7.78
N GLN A 60 -13.98 1.93 6.52
CA GLN A 60 -14.98 0.93 6.15
C GLN A 60 -14.33 -0.46 6.11
N HIS A 61 -15.02 -1.44 6.65
CA HIS A 61 -14.55 -2.83 6.74
C HIS A 61 -15.40 -3.72 5.84
N PHE A 62 -14.76 -4.48 4.98
CA PHE A 62 -15.41 -5.41 4.06
C PHE A 62 -14.83 -6.80 4.23
N MET A 63 -15.70 -7.80 4.22
CA MET A 63 -15.27 -9.19 4.37
C MET A 63 -15.46 -9.96 3.07
N ALA A 64 -14.40 -10.68 2.67
CA ALA A 64 -14.41 -11.59 1.54
C ALA A 64 -13.91 -12.95 1.99
N HIS A 65 -14.11 -13.99 1.17
CA HIS A 65 -13.52 -15.29 1.43
C HIS A 65 -12.02 -15.27 1.05
N VAL A 66 -11.18 -15.90 1.87
CA VAL A 66 -9.72 -15.91 1.69
C VAL A 66 -9.29 -16.50 0.34
N LYS A 67 -10.10 -17.37 -0.28
CA LYS A 67 -9.81 -17.91 -1.62
C LYS A 67 -9.68 -16.82 -2.69
N ASN A 68 -10.23 -15.63 -2.44
CA ASN A 68 -10.12 -14.49 -3.36
C ASN A 68 -8.80 -13.73 -3.23
N ARG A 69 -7.88 -14.18 -2.38
CA ARG A 69 -6.59 -13.52 -2.16
C ARG A 69 -5.76 -13.39 -3.43
N TYR A 70 -5.92 -14.31 -4.38
CA TYR A 70 -5.21 -14.22 -5.66
C TYR A 70 -5.59 -12.97 -6.47
N LYS A 71 -6.77 -12.41 -6.24
CA LYS A 71 -7.24 -11.18 -6.91
C LYS A 71 -6.49 -9.95 -6.43
N LEU A 72 -5.72 -10.05 -5.34
CA LEU A 72 -4.89 -8.99 -4.81
C LEU A 72 -3.51 -8.92 -5.45
N ARG A 73 -3.21 -9.75 -6.45
CA ARG A 73 -1.90 -9.72 -7.14
C ARG A 73 -1.48 -8.34 -7.61
N PRO A 74 -2.37 -7.51 -8.19
CA PRO A 74 -1.99 -6.15 -8.57
C PRO A 74 -1.53 -5.32 -7.38
N VAL A 75 -2.15 -5.53 -6.21
CA VAL A 75 -1.79 -4.85 -4.96
C VAL A 75 -0.43 -5.33 -4.47
N LEU A 76 -0.17 -6.64 -4.50
CA LEU A 76 1.09 -7.24 -4.07
C LEU A 76 2.26 -6.76 -4.92
N LYS A 77 2.03 -6.46 -6.20
CA LYS A 77 3.04 -5.93 -7.11
C LYS A 77 3.21 -4.42 -6.96
N SER A 78 2.34 -3.76 -6.23
CA SER A 78 2.41 -2.32 -6.03
C SER A 78 3.57 -1.95 -5.12
N ARG A 79 4.30 -0.91 -5.48
CA ARG A 79 5.40 -0.35 -4.68
C ARG A 79 4.91 0.37 -3.43
N TRP A 80 3.60 0.54 -3.29
CA TRP A 80 2.96 1.32 -2.23
C TRP A 80 2.49 0.48 -1.06
N PHE A 81 2.55 -0.87 -1.20
CA PHE A 81 2.09 -1.80 -0.18
C PHE A 81 3.25 -2.57 0.42
N MET A 82 3.19 -2.77 1.72
CA MET A 82 4.18 -3.52 2.50
C MET A 82 3.53 -4.74 3.11
N GLN A 83 4.11 -5.91 2.91
CA GLN A 83 3.70 -7.11 3.63
C GLN A 83 4.38 -7.10 5.01
N VAL A 84 3.59 -6.83 6.04
CA VAL A 84 4.08 -6.68 7.41
C VAL A 84 4.39 -8.02 8.04
N ASN A 85 3.50 -8.98 7.84
CA ASN A 85 3.63 -10.36 8.27
C ASN A 85 2.82 -11.26 7.32
N GLN A 86 2.67 -12.54 7.65
CA GLN A 86 1.96 -13.49 6.77
C GLN A 86 0.50 -13.11 6.52
N SER A 87 -0.10 -12.36 7.43
CA SER A 87 -1.54 -12.07 7.41
C SER A 87 -1.89 -10.64 7.03
N VAL A 88 -0.92 -9.72 7.03
CA VAL A 88 -1.21 -8.28 6.92
C VAL A 88 -0.42 -7.62 5.80
N LEU A 89 -1.15 -6.92 4.93
CA LEU A 89 -0.60 -6.12 3.84
C LEU A 89 -1.08 -4.69 4.00
N VAL A 90 -0.18 -3.73 4.16
CA VAL A 90 -0.48 -2.35 4.53
C VAL A 90 -0.09 -1.37 3.43
N ASN A 91 -0.96 -0.40 3.17
CA ASN A 91 -0.64 0.75 2.33
C ASN A 91 0.37 1.64 3.07
N MET A 92 1.57 1.83 2.49
CA MET A 92 2.64 2.59 3.15
C MET A 92 2.29 4.06 3.38
N LYS A 93 1.37 4.63 2.60
CA LYS A 93 0.85 5.97 2.86
C LYS A 93 0.18 6.11 4.23
N CYS A 94 -0.33 5.00 4.75
CA CYS A 94 -1.05 4.98 6.02
C CYS A 94 -0.14 4.69 7.21
N ILE A 95 1.15 4.40 6.98
CA ILE A 95 2.11 4.12 8.03
C ILE A 95 2.60 5.43 8.64
N ASP A 96 2.54 5.52 9.96
CA ASP A 96 3.12 6.61 10.72
C ASP A 96 4.61 6.36 10.94
N PHE A 97 4.95 5.24 11.58
CA PHE A 97 6.35 4.86 11.80
C PHE A 97 6.48 3.36 12.05
N LEU A 98 7.72 2.89 11.97
CA LEU A 98 8.11 1.51 12.25
C LEU A 98 8.93 1.46 13.52
N THR A 99 8.68 0.43 14.33
CA THR A 99 9.53 0.10 15.47
C THR A 99 10.26 -1.22 15.20
N ASP A 100 11.06 -1.70 16.16
CA ASP A 100 11.74 -2.98 16.03
C ASP A 100 10.78 -4.17 15.90
N ARG A 101 9.55 -4.02 16.36
CA ARG A 101 8.59 -5.12 16.46
C ARG A 101 7.27 -4.87 15.76
N ASN A 102 6.96 -3.61 15.46
CA ASN A 102 5.62 -3.25 14.99
C ASN A 102 5.65 -2.23 13.86
N VAL A 103 4.60 -2.27 13.05
CA VAL A 103 4.22 -1.20 12.14
C VAL A 103 3.05 -0.46 12.76
N ILE A 104 3.18 0.86 12.92
CA ILE A 104 2.15 1.69 13.52
C ILE A 104 1.55 2.59 12.43
N LEU A 105 0.22 2.51 12.26
CA LEU A 105 -0.49 3.32 11.29
C LEU A 105 -0.84 4.68 11.86
N LYS A 106 -1.07 5.65 10.99
CA LYS A 106 -1.51 6.99 11.37
C LYS A 106 -2.83 6.96 12.13
N SER A 107 -3.69 5.98 11.84
CA SER A 107 -4.97 5.76 12.53
C SER A 107 -4.87 4.91 13.79
N ARG A 108 -3.63 4.62 14.24
CA ARG A 108 -3.31 3.96 15.52
C ARG A 108 -3.35 2.44 15.54
N GLU A 109 -3.68 1.76 14.45
CA GLU A 109 -3.55 0.31 14.38
C GLU A 109 -2.08 -0.08 14.50
N VAL A 110 -1.82 -1.19 15.19
CA VAL A 110 -0.47 -1.71 15.42
C VAL A 110 -0.42 -3.15 14.91
N PHE A 111 0.52 -3.43 14.01
CA PHE A 111 0.70 -4.77 13.46
C PHE A 111 2.12 -5.26 13.75
N PRO A 112 2.26 -6.48 14.30
CA PRO A 112 3.58 -7.04 14.55
C PRO A 112 4.29 -7.35 13.23
N THR A 113 5.58 -7.01 13.16
CA THR A 113 6.41 -7.30 12.00
C THR A 113 6.95 -8.73 12.08
N SER A 114 7.09 -9.36 10.91
CA SER A 114 7.82 -10.61 10.80
C SER A 114 9.32 -10.35 10.97
N ARG A 115 10.00 -11.19 11.78
CA ARG A 115 11.46 -11.10 11.97
C ARG A 115 12.21 -11.28 10.66
N LYS A 116 11.71 -12.13 9.77
CA LYS A 116 12.35 -12.42 8.49
C LYS A 116 12.38 -11.20 7.55
N THR A 117 11.38 -10.35 7.63
CA THR A 117 11.20 -9.22 6.70
C THR A 117 11.46 -7.87 7.33
N LEU A 118 11.78 -7.82 8.62
CA LEU A 118 11.95 -6.56 9.37
C LEU A 118 12.92 -5.61 8.69
N PHE A 119 14.14 -6.07 8.38
CA PHE A 119 15.16 -5.24 7.74
C PHE A 119 14.72 -4.76 6.37
N GLN A 120 14.17 -5.66 5.56
CA GLN A 120 13.67 -5.34 4.21
C GLN A 120 12.53 -4.32 4.27
N ASN A 121 11.64 -4.45 5.26
CA ASN A 121 10.52 -3.54 5.42
C ASN A 121 10.97 -2.14 5.82
N HIS A 122 11.99 -2.03 6.68
CA HIS A 122 12.58 -0.74 7.03
C HIS A 122 13.20 -0.06 5.79
N LEU A 123 13.93 -0.80 4.98
CA LEU A 123 14.51 -0.26 3.73
C LEU A 123 13.43 0.15 2.75
N LEU A 124 12.40 -0.65 2.62
CA LEU A 124 11.28 -0.37 1.72
C LEU A 124 10.55 0.92 2.13
N PHE A 125 10.31 1.09 3.42
CA PHE A 125 9.63 2.27 3.93
C PHE A 125 10.50 3.53 3.79
N GLU A 126 11.81 3.44 4.04
CA GLU A 126 12.73 4.56 3.82
C GLU A 126 12.73 5.00 2.35
N LYS A 127 12.75 4.04 1.45
CA LYS A 127 12.68 4.31 0.01
C LYS A 127 11.36 5.00 -0.36
N PHE A 128 10.26 4.51 0.19
CA PHE A 128 8.94 5.10 -0.02
C PHE A 128 8.91 6.56 0.44
N LEU A 129 9.45 6.85 1.62
CA LEU A 129 9.48 8.21 2.17
C LEU A 129 10.32 9.15 1.29
N LYS A 130 11.45 8.68 0.77
CA LYS A 130 12.27 9.45 -0.17
C LYS A 130 11.52 9.78 -1.44
N GLU A 131 10.82 8.81 -2.01
CA GLU A 131 10.04 9.00 -3.22
C GLU A 131 8.89 10.00 -3.00
N GLN A 132 8.26 9.97 -1.83
CA GLN A 132 7.23 10.95 -1.48
C GLN A 132 7.82 12.36 -1.35
N GLU A 133 8.99 12.49 -0.75
CA GLU A 133 9.69 13.76 -0.61
C GLU A 133 10.06 14.35 -1.98
N GLU A 134 10.61 13.52 -2.88
CA GLU A 134 10.94 13.92 -4.25
C GLU A 134 9.70 14.39 -5.02
N LYS A 135 8.57 13.69 -4.84
CA LYS A 135 7.30 14.05 -5.45
C LYS A 135 6.83 15.44 -4.99
N GLU A 136 6.93 15.73 -3.70
CA GLU A 136 6.57 17.03 -3.16
C GLU A 136 7.45 18.14 -3.69
N LEU A 137 8.75 17.90 -3.81
CA LEU A 137 9.69 18.84 -4.39
C LEU A 137 9.36 19.16 -5.86
N LEU A 138 9.03 18.14 -6.64
CA LEU A 138 8.62 18.31 -8.03
C LEU A 138 7.31 19.09 -8.14
N LYS A 139 6.35 18.78 -7.28
CA LYS A 139 5.06 19.47 -7.25
C LYS A 139 5.21 20.94 -6.85
N ASN A 140 6.09 21.23 -5.88
CA ASN A 140 6.39 22.61 -5.45
C ASN A 140 7.13 23.38 -6.54
N GLY A 141 8.02 22.68 -7.29
CA GLY A 141 8.70 23.28 -8.44
C GLY A 141 7.74 23.69 -9.54
N GLU A 142 6.72 22.88 -9.82
CA GLU A 142 5.68 23.20 -10.80
C GLU A 142 4.79 24.35 -10.35
N SER A 143 4.49 24.46 -9.06
CA SER A 143 3.61 25.49 -8.54
C SER A 143 4.28 26.87 -8.45
N LYS A 144 5.61 26.95 -8.59
CA LYS A 144 6.37 28.21 -8.59
C LYS A 144 6.51 28.85 -9.97
N ASN A 145 6.08 28.14 -10.98
CA ASN A 145 6.07 28.64 -12.35
C ASN A 145 4.67 29.11 -12.71
#